data_d64b1438545798a1fb9c63cce2bb4c58
#
_entry.id   d64b1438545798a1fb9c63cce2bb4c58
#
_cell.length_a   1.000
_cell.length_b   1.000
_cell.length_c   1.000
_cell.angle_alpha   90.00
_cell.angle_beta   90.00
_cell.angle_gamma   90.00
#
_symmetry.space_group_name_H-M   'P 1'
#
loop_
_entity.id
_entity.type
_entity.pdbx_description
1 polymer ?
#
loop_
_entity_poly.entity_id
_entity_poly.type
_entity_poly.pdbx_seq_one_letter_code
_entity_poly.pdbx_strand_id
1 'polypeptide(L)'
;FRTDLAPEYVDNHTWKILFDPKYAGRLATYNAASGQAAVAGLVLGYRGEELWKPNDEHIAAIRALITKQQPLIRFYWDDQTTAEQALASGEVVAAYSWNEAPVRLKRQGLPVEYMTPKEGILFWVCGLTKFNSEYGAGDEAAVYDLVNEMQSPEVGKYVYEEWGYGHSNIGAFEMADKEILKEVNLSDPKTMME
;
A
#
# COMPACT_ATOMS: atom_id res chain seq x y z
N PHE A 1 1.54 -5.10 -9.48
CA PHE A 1 1.12 -6.14 -10.47
C PHE A 1 2.31 -6.61 -11.30
N ARG A 2 2.17 -7.75 -11.96
CA ARG A 2 3.12 -8.31 -12.93
C ARG A 2 2.91 -7.66 -14.29
N THR A 3 3.90 -6.92 -14.79
CA THR A 3 3.80 -6.19 -16.07
C THR A 3 3.81 -7.13 -17.28
N ASP A 4 4.49 -8.27 -17.17
CA ASP A 4 4.54 -9.31 -18.20
C ASP A 4 3.24 -10.14 -18.31
N LEU A 5 2.46 -10.22 -17.24
CA LEU A 5 1.20 -10.99 -17.19
C LEU A 5 -0.04 -10.12 -17.40
N ALA A 6 0.08 -8.81 -17.22
CA ALA A 6 -0.98 -7.81 -17.43
C ALA A 6 -0.45 -6.54 -18.12
N PRO A 7 0.13 -6.67 -19.33
CA PRO A 7 0.77 -5.56 -20.02
C PRO A 7 -0.19 -4.40 -20.36
N GLU A 8 -1.48 -4.64 -20.47
CA GLU A 8 -2.50 -3.61 -20.72
C GLU A 8 -2.69 -2.64 -19.57
N TYR A 9 -2.14 -2.94 -18.40
CA TYR A 9 -2.21 -2.07 -17.22
C TYR A 9 -0.94 -1.23 -17.00
N VAL A 10 0.12 -1.43 -17.80
CA VAL A 10 1.38 -0.65 -17.69
C VAL A 10 1.14 0.83 -17.95
N ASP A 11 0.35 1.17 -18.96
CA ASP A 11 -0.01 2.56 -19.29
C ASP A 11 -1.41 2.96 -18.80
N ASN A 12 -2.07 2.11 -18.02
CA ASN A 12 -3.44 2.34 -17.55
C ASN A 12 -3.60 1.87 -16.10
N HIS A 13 -2.96 2.57 -15.19
CA HIS A 13 -3.04 2.28 -13.77
C HIS A 13 -4.45 2.51 -13.23
N THR A 14 -5.07 1.46 -12.71
CA THR A 14 -6.43 1.51 -12.17
C THR A 14 -6.69 0.36 -11.20
N TRP A 15 -7.39 0.64 -10.11
CA TRP A 15 -7.86 -0.39 -9.18
C TRP A 15 -8.77 -1.43 -9.84
N LYS A 16 -9.29 -1.14 -11.04
CA LYS A 16 -10.16 -2.08 -11.78
C LYS A 16 -9.47 -3.39 -12.13
N ILE A 17 -8.14 -3.46 -12.15
CA ILE A 17 -7.41 -4.71 -12.31
C ILE A 17 -7.83 -5.77 -11.28
N LEU A 18 -8.16 -5.35 -10.04
CA LEU A 18 -8.63 -6.26 -8.97
C LEU A 18 -10.08 -6.74 -9.17
N PHE A 19 -10.76 -6.24 -10.19
CA PHE A 19 -12.14 -6.56 -10.54
C PHE A 19 -12.25 -7.10 -11.97
N ASP A 20 -11.13 -7.35 -12.65
CA ASP A 20 -11.12 -7.80 -14.04
C ASP A 20 -11.33 -9.32 -14.13
N PRO A 21 -12.43 -9.77 -14.75
CA PRO A 21 -12.72 -11.20 -14.93
C PRO A 21 -11.65 -11.96 -15.72
N LYS A 22 -10.85 -11.28 -16.53
CA LYS A 22 -9.70 -11.86 -17.26
C LYS A 22 -8.74 -12.57 -16.32
N TYR A 23 -8.61 -12.08 -15.11
CA TYR A 23 -7.69 -12.58 -14.09
C TYR A 23 -8.38 -13.39 -12.98
N ALA A 24 -9.55 -13.98 -13.27
CA ALA A 24 -10.26 -14.80 -12.31
C ALA A 24 -9.37 -15.91 -11.72
N GLY A 25 -9.35 -16.02 -10.39
CA GLY A 25 -8.51 -16.95 -9.65
C GLY A 25 -7.02 -16.60 -9.63
N ARG A 26 -6.63 -15.39 -10.09
CA ARG A 26 -5.24 -14.92 -10.15
C ARG A 26 -5.05 -13.54 -9.52
N LEU A 27 -5.94 -13.14 -8.64
CA LEU A 27 -5.87 -11.89 -7.89
C LEU A 27 -5.75 -12.18 -6.40
N ALA A 28 -5.03 -11.34 -5.66
CA ALA A 28 -4.95 -11.40 -4.21
C ALA A 28 -5.29 -10.05 -3.58
N THR A 29 -5.81 -10.08 -2.37
CA THR A 29 -6.13 -8.85 -1.63
C THR A 29 -5.85 -9.01 -0.15
N TYR A 30 -5.52 -7.89 0.50
CA TYR A 30 -5.35 -7.85 1.94
C TYR A 30 -6.66 -8.20 2.67
N ASN A 31 -6.57 -9.05 3.68
CA ASN A 31 -7.73 -9.50 4.48
C ASN A 31 -8.20 -8.42 5.47
N ALA A 32 -8.53 -7.23 4.95
CA ALA A 32 -9.05 -6.12 5.73
C ALA A 32 -10.27 -5.51 5.05
N ALA A 33 -11.42 -5.64 5.68
CA ALA A 33 -12.69 -5.17 5.12
C ALA A 33 -12.68 -3.66 4.81
N SER A 34 -12.04 -2.84 5.64
CA SER A 34 -11.94 -1.38 5.44
C SER A 34 -11.16 -1.03 4.19
N GLY A 35 -10.00 -1.67 3.96
CA GLY A 35 -9.20 -1.45 2.76
C GLY A 35 -9.91 -1.88 1.49
N GLN A 36 -10.55 -3.06 1.51
CA GLN A 36 -11.33 -3.56 0.37
C GLN A 36 -12.52 -2.65 0.06
N ALA A 37 -13.22 -2.17 1.09
CA ALA A 37 -14.33 -1.24 0.93
C ALA A 37 -13.86 0.11 0.34
N ALA A 38 -12.71 0.62 0.79
CA ALA A 38 -12.14 1.85 0.25
C ALA A 38 -11.74 1.68 -1.23
N VAL A 39 -11.08 0.60 -1.61
CA VAL A 39 -10.73 0.32 -3.02
C VAL A 39 -11.99 0.21 -3.87
N ALA A 40 -13.01 -0.53 -3.42
CA ALA A 40 -14.28 -0.66 -4.15
C ALA A 40 -15.01 0.70 -4.26
N GLY A 41 -15.00 1.51 -3.20
CA GLY A 41 -15.54 2.86 -3.22
C GLY A 41 -14.83 3.76 -4.23
N LEU A 42 -13.50 3.72 -4.28
CA LEU A 42 -12.71 4.45 -5.28
C LEU A 42 -13.08 4.05 -6.71
N VAL A 43 -13.23 2.75 -6.97
CA VAL A 43 -13.66 2.23 -8.29
C VAL A 43 -15.07 2.67 -8.67
N LEU A 44 -15.98 2.81 -7.69
CA LEU A 44 -17.33 3.35 -7.88
C LEU A 44 -17.35 4.88 -8.06
N GLY A 45 -16.23 5.56 -7.81
CA GLY A 45 -16.11 7.01 -7.97
C GLY A 45 -16.30 7.80 -6.66
N TYR A 46 -16.45 7.12 -5.52
CA TYR A 46 -16.61 7.79 -4.23
C TYR A 46 -15.31 8.45 -3.78
N ARG A 47 -15.42 9.63 -3.17
CA ARG A 47 -14.29 10.47 -2.70
C ARG A 47 -14.64 11.14 -1.38
N GLY A 48 -13.61 11.55 -0.64
CA GLY A 48 -13.77 12.32 0.58
C GLY A 48 -14.76 11.69 1.57
N GLU A 49 -15.81 12.40 1.97
CA GLU A 49 -16.78 11.88 2.95
C GLU A 49 -17.59 10.70 2.44
N GLU A 50 -17.92 10.63 1.15
CA GLU A 50 -18.63 9.47 0.58
C GLU A 50 -17.82 8.17 0.72
N LEU A 51 -16.50 8.26 0.68
CA LEU A 51 -15.59 7.13 0.85
C LEU A 51 -15.43 6.73 2.31
N TRP A 52 -15.27 7.71 3.20
CA TRP A 52 -14.90 7.46 4.61
C TRP A 52 -16.07 7.44 5.56
N LYS A 53 -17.23 7.98 5.14
CA LYS A 53 -18.51 7.99 5.89
C LYS A 53 -19.65 7.57 4.96
N PRO A 54 -19.57 6.38 4.34
CA PRO A 54 -20.56 5.96 3.35
C PRO A 54 -21.94 5.81 3.98
N ASN A 55 -22.97 6.24 3.27
CA ASN A 55 -24.36 5.99 3.61
C ASN A 55 -24.79 4.55 3.22
N ASP A 56 -26.00 4.15 3.54
CA ASP A 56 -26.50 2.81 3.28
C ASP A 56 -26.51 2.44 1.78
N GLU A 57 -26.78 3.40 0.89
CA GLU A 57 -26.74 3.21 -0.56
C GLU A 57 -25.31 2.94 -1.04
N HIS A 58 -24.35 3.75 -0.58
CA HIS A 58 -22.93 3.54 -0.88
C HIS A 58 -22.44 2.19 -0.36
N ILE A 59 -22.81 1.81 0.86
CA ILE A 59 -22.46 0.49 1.45
C ILE A 59 -23.05 -0.65 0.61
N ALA A 60 -24.29 -0.54 0.16
CA ALA A 60 -24.91 -1.54 -0.69
C ALA A 60 -24.19 -1.68 -2.03
N ALA A 61 -23.81 -0.58 -2.67
CA ALA A 61 -23.07 -0.59 -3.93
C ALA A 61 -21.65 -1.16 -3.76
N ILE A 62 -20.91 -0.77 -2.71
CA ILE A 62 -19.60 -1.33 -2.36
C ILE A 62 -19.71 -2.85 -2.15
N ARG A 63 -20.66 -3.29 -1.36
CA ARG A 63 -20.92 -4.72 -1.10
C ARG A 63 -21.20 -5.48 -2.39
N ALA A 64 -22.05 -4.95 -3.26
CA ALA A 64 -22.37 -5.57 -4.54
C ALA A 64 -21.14 -5.73 -5.45
N LEU A 65 -20.24 -4.72 -5.47
CA LEU A 65 -19.00 -4.77 -6.23
C LEU A 65 -18.02 -5.80 -5.65
N ILE A 66 -17.82 -5.82 -4.34
CA ILE A 66 -16.95 -6.80 -3.65
C ILE A 66 -17.49 -8.23 -3.84
N THR A 67 -18.81 -8.43 -3.80
CA THR A 67 -19.42 -9.76 -4.07
C THR A 67 -19.09 -10.24 -5.48
N LYS A 68 -19.05 -9.35 -6.47
CA LYS A 68 -18.63 -9.70 -7.85
C LYS A 68 -17.13 -9.97 -7.95
N GLN A 69 -16.33 -9.38 -7.09
CA GLN A 69 -14.88 -9.59 -7.02
C GLN A 69 -14.52 -10.96 -6.42
N GLN A 70 -15.28 -11.44 -5.42
CA GLN A 70 -14.95 -12.65 -4.66
C GLN A 70 -14.53 -13.85 -5.52
N PRO A 71 -15.24 -14.23 -6.60
CA PRO A 71 -14.84 -15.37 -7.44
C PRO A 71 -13.56 -15.13 -8.25
N LEU A 72 -13.06 -13.88 -8.32
CA LEU A 72 -11.83 -13.52 -9.00
C LEU A 72 -10.61 -13.65 -8.10
N ILE A 73 -10.82 -13.62 -6.78
CA ILE A 73 -9.75 -13.64 -5.78
C ILE A 73 -9.26 -15.07 -5.57
N ARG A 74 -7.95 -15.26 -5.68
CA ARG A 74 -7.27 -16.53 -5.41
C ARG A 74 -7.20 -16.79 -3.90
N PHE A 75 -6.81 -15.76 -3.14
CA PHE A 75 -6.75 -15.77 -1.67
C PHE A 75 -6.78 -14.37 -1.08
N TYR A 76 -7.15 -14.30 0.20
CA TYR A 76 -7.00 -13.14 1.07
C TYR A 76 -5.77 -13.37 1.93
N TRP A 77 -4.86 -12.40 1.99
CA TRP A 77 -3.61 -12.55 2.73
C TRP A 77 -3.62 -11.71 4.02
N ASP A 78 -2.98 -12.24 5.06
CA ASP A 78 -2.71 -11.59 6.33
C ASP A 78 -1.21 -11.29 6.52
N ASP A 79 -0.36 -12.05 5.83
CA ASP A 79 1.09 -11.88 5.77
C ASP A 79 1.49 -11.46 4.35
N GLN A 80 2.11 -10.29 4.23
CA GLN A 80 2.61 -9.71 2.98
C GLN A 80 3.49 -10.68 2.19
N THR A 81 4.33 -11.48 2.87
CA THR A 81 5.23 -12.44 2.22
C THR A 81 4.46 -13.44 1.35
N THR A 82 3.25 -13.82 1.76
CA THR A 82 2.39 -14.71 0.94
C THR A 82 2.01 -14.05 -0.39
N ALA A 83 1.65 -12.77 -0.37
CA ALA A 83 1.34 -12.03 -1.60
C ALA A 83 2.58 -11.85 -2.49
N GLU A 84 3.74 -11.55 -1.88
CA GLU A 84 5.02 -11.43 -2.61
C GLU A 84 5.39 -12.74 -3.31
N GLN A 85 5.33 -13.87 -2.61
CA GLN A 85 5.63 -15.19 -3.19
C GLN A 85 4.70 -15.55 -4.34
N ALA A 86 3.41 -15.26 -4.20
CA ALA A 86 2.43 -15.53 -5.24
C ALA A 86 2.62 -14.63 -6.48
N LEU A 87 3.02 -13.36 -6.29
CA LEU A 87 3.43 -12.48 -7.39
C LEU A 87 4.74 -12.97 -8.03
N ALA A 88 5.72 -13.38 -7.24
CA ALA A 88 7.02 -13.87 -7.71
C ALA A 88 6.86 -15.11 -8.59
N SER A 89 6.07 -16.08 -8.15
CA SER A 89 5.79 -17.32 -8.89
C SER A 89 4.86 -17.12 -10.10
N GLY A 90 4.15 -15.99 -10.18
CA GLY A 90 3.10 -15.77 -11.18
C GLY A 90 1.79 -16.48 -10.87
N GLU A 91 1.60 -17.02 -9.67
CA GLU A 91 0.32 -17.57 -9.21
C GLU A 91 -0.76 -16.50 -9.25
N VAL A 92 -0.43 -15.28 -8.81
CA VAL A 92 -1.28 -14.10 -8.99
C VAL A 92 -0.64 -13.09 -9.95
N VAL A 93 -1.51 -12.37 -10.65
CA VAL A 93 -1.12 -11.32 -11.60
C VAL A 93 -1.06 -9.96 -10.92
N ALA A 94 -1.98 -9.73 -10.00
CA ALA A 94 -2.05 -8.49 -9.24
C ALA A 94 -2.49 -8.76 -7.79
N ALA A 95 -2.00 -7.90 -6.90
CA ALA A 95 -2.38 -7.95 -5.50
C ALA A 95 -2.60 -6.51 -4.97
N TYR A 96 -3.63 -6.32 -4.17
CA TYR A 96 -3.65 -5.20 -3.24
C TYR A 96 -2.65 -5.50 -2.13
N SER A 97 -1.53 -4.80 -2.14
CA SER A 97 -0.42 -5.03 -1.22
C SER A 97 0.23 -3.70 -0.81
N TRP A 98 1.19 -3.77 0.10
CA TRP A 98 1.92 -2.62 0.59
C TRP A 98 3.15 -2.32 -0.27
N ASN A 99 3.75 -1.15 -0.04
CA ASN A 99 4.85 -0.59 -0.83
C ASN A 99 6.12 -1.46 -0.84
N GLU A 100 6.36 -2.25 0.20
CA GLU A 100 7.56 -3.10 0.28
C GLU A 100 7.61 -4.21 -0.77
N ALA A 101 6.44 -4.73 -1.20
CA ALA A 101 6.38 -5.82 -2.17
C ALA A 101 7.05 -5.46 -3.50
N PRO A 102 6.73 -4.35 -4.18
CA PRO A 102 7.39 -4.01 -5.44
C PRO A 102 8.88 -3.76 -5.27
N VAL A 103 9.34 -3.15 -4.16
CA VAL A 103 10.77 -2.93 -3.90
C VAL A 103 11.52 -4.25 -3.83
N ARG A 104 11.02 -5.21 -3.04
CA ARG A 104 11.66 -6.52 -2.87
C ARG A 104 11.64 -7.36 -4.14
N LEU A 105 10.51 -7.35 -4.87
CA LEU A 105 10.36 -8.15 -6.08
C LEU A 105 11.20 -7.61 -7.25
N LYS A 106 11.31 -6.29 -7.40
CA LYS A 106 12.19 -5.68 -8.40
C LYS A 106 13.66 -5.96 -8.14
N ARG A 107 14.10 -5.94 -6.86
CA ARG A 107 15.48 -6.35 -6.50
C ARG A 107 15.79 -7.79 -6.90
N GLN A 108 14.78 -8.65 -6.98
CA GLN A 108 14.90 -10.03 -7.48
C GLN A 108 14.86 -10.11 -9.02
N GLY A 109 14.75 -8.99 -9.72
CA GLY A 109 14.67 -8.92 -11.19
C GLY A 109 13.30 -9.29 -11.76
N LEU A 110 12.25 -9.27 -10.94
CA LEU A 110 10.90 -9.62 -11.39
C LEU A 110 10.21 -8.42 -12.06
N PRO A 111 9.45 -8.65 -13.14
CA PRO A 111 8.74 -7.60 -13.87
C PRO A 111 7.46 -7.22 -13.13
N VAL A 112 7.62 -6.45 -12.07
CA VAL A 112 6.51 -5.93 -11.25
C VAL A 112 6.49 -4.41 -11.28
N GLU A 113 5.33 -3.85 -11.06
CA GLU A 113 5.13 -2.41 -10.95
C GLU A 113 4.18 -2.07 -9.80
N TYR A 114 4.49 -0.97 -9.10
CA TYR A 114 3.60 -0.35 -8.14
C TYR A 114 2.69 0.63 -8.85
N MET A 115 1.40 0.35 -8.84
CA MET A 115 0.42 1.19 -9.53
C MET A 115 0.20 2.53 -8.85
N THR A 116 0.03 3.58 -9.65
CA THR A 116 -0.59 4.86 -9.28
C THR A 116 -2.00 4.92 -9.88
N PRO A 117 -3.00 4.32 -9.26
CA PRO A 117 -4.33 4.25 -9.85
C PRO A 117 -4.97 5.62 -10.06
N LYS A 118 -5.56 5.84 -11.23
CA LYS A 118 -6.26 7.09 -11.57
C LYS A 118 -7.46 7.40 -10.67
N GLU A 119 -7.97 6.42 -9.95
CA GLU A 119 -9.02 6.58 -8.96
C GLU A 119 -8.50 7.16 -7.65
N GLY A 120 -7.19 7.22 -7.45
CA GLY A 120 -6.51 7.69 -6.25
C GLY A 120 -5.81 6.57 -5.50
N ILE A 121 -4.86 6.97 -4.65
CA ILE A 121 -4.05 6.06 -3.83
C ILE A 121 -4.59 6.11 -2.40
N LEU A 122 -4.65 4.95 -1.75
CA LEU A 122 -4.87 4.87 -0.32
C LEU A 122 -3.54 5.07 0.39
N PHE A 123 -3.47 6.02 1.30
CA PHE A 123 -2.30 6.23 2.14
C PHE A 123 -2.70 6.35 3.61
N TRP A 124 -1.76 6.15 4.50
CA TRP A 124 -1.91 6.33 5.94
C TRP A 124 -0.66 6.98 6.52
N VAL A 125 -0.85 7.63 7.65
CA VAL A 125 0.24 8.23 8.42
C VAL A 125 0.31 7.51 9.76
N CYS A 126 1.47 6.98 10.09
CA CYS A 126 1.74 6.40 11.40
C CYS A 126 2.46 7.40 12.29
N GLY A 127 2.10 7.42 13.56
CA GLY A 127 2.75 8.25 14.57
C GLY A 127 3.19 7.43 15.77
N LEU A 128 4.29 7.85 16.41
CA LEU A 128 4.71 7.31 17.68
C LEU A 128 3.91 7.94 18.81
N THR A 129 3.43 7.13 19.73
CA THR A 129 2.65 7.58 20.90
C THR A 129 3.33 7.12 22.18
N LYS A 130 3.63 8.05 23.07
CA LYS A 130 4.08 7.73 24.44
C LYS A 130 2.88 7.55 25.34
N PHE A 131 2.79 6.41 26.03
CA PHE A 131 1.83 6.23 27.10
C PHE A 131 2.16 7.13 28.29
N ASN A 132 1.15 7.58 29.06
CA ASN A 132 1.43 8.34 30.26
C ASN A 132 1.97 7.46 31.39
N SER A 133 2.61 8.08 32.39
CA SER A 133 3.32 7.38 33.46
C SER A 133 2.45 6.46 34.34
N GLU A 134 1.13 6.67 34.38
CA GLU A 134 0.20 5.82 35.16
C GLU A 134 0.14 4.38 34.65
N TYR A 135 0.53 4.15 33.38
CA TYR A 135 0.49 2.82 32.74
C TYR A 135 1.89 2.20 32.56
N GLY A 136 2.84 2.59 33.42
CA GLY A 136 4.15 1.98 33.46
C GLY A 136 5.11 2.48 32.39
N ALA A 137 5.02 3.76 32.03
CA ALA A 137 6.08 4.40 31.29
C ALA A 137 7.39 4.25 32.08
N GLY A 138 8.34 3.55 31.49
CA GLY A 138 9.66 3.38 32.05
C GLY A 138 10.44 4.71 32.08
N ASP A 139 11.75 4.64 31.95
CA ASP A 139 12.60 5.82 31.86
C ASP A 139 12.17 6.72 30.70
N GLU A 140 11.69 7.91 31.01
CA GLU A 140 11.22 8.87 30.03
C GLU A 140 12.34 9.32 29.07
N ALA A 141 13.57 9.42 29.58
CA ALA A 141 14.73 9.76 28.75
C ALA A 141 14.98 8.68 27.69
N ALA A 142 14.94 7.40 28.09
CA ALA A 142 15.09 6.29 27.15
C ALA A 142 13.99 6.25 26.07
N VAL A 143 12.76 6.66 26.42
CA VAL A 143 11.67 6.76 25.43
C VAL A 143 11.98 7.83 24.38
N TYR A 144 12.44 9.01 24.82
CA TYR A 144 12.80 10.07 23.87
C TYR A 144 14.07 9.75 23.07
N ASP A 145 15.04 9.05 23.65
CA ASP A 145 16.22 8.59 22.92
C ASP A 145 15.81 7.62 21.81
N LEU A 146 14.91 6.67 22.10
CA LEU A 146 14.36 5.77 21.08
C LEU A 146 13.61 6.54 19.97
N VAL A 147 12.75 7.49 20.34
CA VAL A 147 12.01 8.31 19.36
C VAL A 147 12.97 9.11 18.49
N ASN A 148 13.99 9.71 19.07
CA ASN A 148 15.00 10.48 18.34
C ASN A 148 15.78 9.59 17.37
N GLU A 149 16.18 8.39 17.79
CA GLU A 149 16.85 7.42 16.93
C GLU A 149 15.94 6.98 15.78
N MET A 150 14.68 6.64 16.06
CA MET A 150 13.70 6.28 15.02
C MET A 150 13.43 7.42 14.04
N GLN A 151 13.66 8.67 14.44
CA GLN A 151 13.52 9.86 13.59
C GLN A 151 14.85 10.30 12.94
N SER A 152 15.94 9.53 13.10
CA SER A 152 17.23 9.83 12.49
C SER A 152 17.18 9.73 10.96
N PRO A 153 18.05 10.47 10.23
CA PRO A 153 18.15 10.33 8.78
C PRO A 153 18.50 8.93 8.33
N GLU A 154 19.35 8.23 9.09
CA GLU A 154 19.82 6.87 8.81
C GLU A 154 18.68 5.85 8.86
N VAL A 155 17.88 5.90 9.94
CA VAL A 155 16.71 5.03 10.07
C VAL A 155 15.66 5.37 9.00
N GLY A 156 15.43 6.65 8.73
CA GLY A 156 14.51 7.07 7.69
C GLY A 156 14.96 6.62 6.29
N LYS A 157 16.27 6.69 5.99
CA LYS A 157 16.82 6.12 4.75
C LYS A 157 16.50 4.63 4.63
N TYR A 158 16.74 3.86 5.70
CA TYR A 158 16.40 2.43 5.75
C TYR A 158 14.91 2.17 5.48
N VAL A 159 14.02 2.97 6.07
CA VAL A 159 12.56 2.86 5.87
C VAL A 159 12.18 3.12 4.42
N TYR A 160 12.76 4.12 3.77
CA TYR A 160 12.55 4.38 2.34
C TYR A 160 13.04 3.22 1.47
N GLU A 161 14.25 2.74 1.71
CA GLU A 161 14.90 1.81 0.80
C GLU A 161 14.48 0.36 0.98
N GLU A 162 14.22 -0.08 2.22
CA GLU A 162 13.85 -1.48 2.48
C GLU A 162 12.33 -1.72 2.46
N TRP A 163 11.56 -0.71 2.86
CA TRP A 163 10.12 -0.86 2.99
C TRP A 163 9.32 -0.02 2.00
N GLY A 164 9.95 0.92 1.31
CA GLY A 164 9.27 1.82 0.39
C GLY A 164 8.29 2.76 1.08
N TYR A 165 8.45 3.03 2.38
CA TYR A 165 7.60 3.94 3.13
C TYR A 165 8.24 5.32 3.29
N GLY A 166 7.39 6.35 3.38
CA GLY A 166 7.81 7.71 3.69
C GLY A 166 8.29 7.86 5.13
N HIS A 167 9.12 8.88 5.35
CA HIS A 167 9.63 9.23 6.67
C HIS A 167 9.57 10.76 6.87
N SER A 168 9.36 11.21 8.11
CA SER A 168 9.18 12.62 8.44
C SER A 168 10.48 13.45 8.40
N ASN A 169 11.65 12.81 8.45
CA ASN A 169 12.93 13.51 8.41
C ASN A 169 13.37 13.80 6.96
N ILE A 170 13.51 15.09 6.63
CA ILE A 170 13.91 15.52 5.28
C ILE A 170 15.31 15.04 4.91
N GLY A 171 16.24 14.95 5.90
CA GLY A 171 17.59 14.41 5.69
C GLY A 171 17.56 12.95 5.23
N ALA A 172 16.61 12.16 5.72
CA ALA A 172 16.40 10.80 5.26
C ALA A 172 16.01 10.76 3.78
N PHE A 173 15.09 11.64 3.36
CA PHE A 173 14.69 11.77 1.97
C PHE A 173 15.88 12.17 1.07
N GLU A 174 16.73 13.09 1.53
CA GLU A 174 17.92 13.51 0.78
C GLU A 174 18.95 12.39 0.60
N MET A 175 19.09 11.52 1.61
CA MET A 175 20.01 10.38 1.63
C MET A 175 19.50 9.14 0.87
N ALA A 176 18.19 9.01 0.69
CA ALA A 176 17.57 7.84 0.08
C ALA A 176 17.85 7.74 -1.43
N ASP A 177 17.89 6.50 -1.94
CA ASP A 177 18.04 6.20 -3.35
C ASP A 177 16.85 6.76 -4.16
N LYS A 178 17.14 7.62 -5.13
CA LYS A 178 16.12 8.34 -5.91
C LYS A 178 15.33 7.44 -6.85
N GLU A 179 15.92 6.35 -7.33
CA GLU A 179 15.20 5.39 -8.16
C GLU A 179 14.16 4.61 -7.33
N ILE A 180 14.52 4.20 -6.11
CA ILE A 180 13.56 3.55 -5.20
C ILE A 180 12.42 4.51 -4.85
N LEU A 181 12.72 5.76 -4.50
CA LEU A 181 11.70 6.77 -4.21
C LEU A 181 10.73 6.95 -5.39
N LYS A 182 11.24 6.95 -6.61
CA LYS A 182 10.42 7.05 -7.84
C LYS A 182 9.53 5.82 -8.02
N GLU A 183 10.06 4.63 -7.78
CA GLU A 183 9.34 3.37 -7.93
C GLU A 183 8.12 3.23 -7.02
N VAL A 184 8.16 3.84 -5.85
CA VAL A 184 7.07 3.81 -4.86
C VAL A 184 6.29 5.12 -4.78
N ASN A 185 6.48 6.02 -5.76
CA ASN A 185 5.81 7.33 -5.85
C ASN A 185 6.09 8.26 -4.65
N LEU A 186 7.31 8.20 -4.10
CA LEU A 186 7.78 9.05 -3.01
C LEU A 186 8.82 10.09 -3.45
N SER A 187 8.99 10.30 -4.76
CA SER A 187 10.02 11.20 -5.29
C SER A 187 9.78 12.69 -5.01
N ASP A 188 8.55 13.07 -4.73
CA ASP A 188 8.20 14.43 -4.29
C ASP A 188 7.23 14.39 -3.10
N PRO A 189 7.74 14.64 -1.88
CA PRO A 189 6.91 14.65 -0.68
C PRO A 189 5.77 15.68 -0.70
N LYS A 190 5.86 16.72 -1.53
CA LYS A 190 4.82 17.75 -1.61
C LYS A 190 3.61 17.27 -2.38
N THR A 191 3.82 16.50 -3.45
CA THR A 191 2.71 15.96 -4.27
C THR A 191 1.90 14.88 -3.57
N MET A 192 2.43 14.31 -2.49
CA MET A 192 1.71 13.33 -1.68
C MET A 192 0.64 13.97 -0.77
N MET A 193 0.69 15.29 -0.59
CA MET A 193 -0.21 16.04 0.30
C MET A 193 -1.31 16.78 -0.46
N GLU A 194 -1.27 16.81 -1.79
CA GLU A 194 -2.27 17.37 -2.70
C GLU A 194 -3.27 16.30 -3.18
#